data_513aedef8adf03895e1421646aa8c01c
#
_entry.id   513aedef8adf03895e1421646aa8c01c
#
_cell.length_a   1.000
_cell.length_b   1.000
_cell.length_c   1.000
_cell.angle_alpha   90.00
_cell.angle_beta   90.00
_cell.angle_gamma   90.00
#
_symmetry.space_group_name_H-M   'P 1'
#
loop_
_entity.id
_entity.type
_entity.pdbx_description
1 polymer ?
#
loop_
_entity_poly.entity_id
_entity_poly.type
_entity_poly.pdbx_seq_one_letter_code
_entity_poly.pdbx_strand_id
1 'polypeptide(L)'
;MCPIETHDPQTGGGVVTWSVGIIEIGVLPGCPLSSYVWGARDDLLLDVPCYCWLLRDAHTSVLVDTGPDTAASEDVGYEVAGDTRVSLLQGLRARGVAPANVTMIVHTHLHQDHIQNDALFPNAEVVVQRRELEAARVAEAACRGLSLSDRAAIAAGPYARSQEAGIWYIGTAEIEAQLGERLRIVEGEVEILPGITVTPSGGHTAGHQSVLVSTKEGTACIAGDIVSLSVNADVIGPMTPDAAATRAFLERVRASSWELIPSHDPAMRDHRWYVVAERR
;
A
#
# COMPACT_ATOMS: atom_id res chain seq x y z
N MET A 1 5.24 -39.81 37.20
CA MET A 1 5.20 -39.95 35.74
C MET A 1 3.84 -39.43 35.28
N CYS A 2 3.78 -38.18 34.83
CA CYS A 2 2.61 -37.65 34.16
C CYS A 2 2.68 -38.04 32.68
N PRO A 3 1.57 -38.41 32.04
CA PRO A 3 1.55 -38.71 30.64
C PRO A 3 1.68 -37.40 29.83
N ILE A 4 2.55 -37.44 28.86
CA ILE A 4 2.70 -36.40 27.81
C ILE A 4 1.49 -36.57 26.87
N GLU A 5 0.57 -35.61 26.89
CA GLU A 5 -0.50 -35.51 25.88
C GLU A 5 0.14 -35.17 24.54
N THR A 6 0.12 -36.15 23.66
CA THR A 6 0.45 -35.96 22.25
C THR A 6 -0.67 -35.16 21.58
N HIS A 7 -0.41 -33.94 21.17
CA HIS A 7 -1.32 -33.17 20.32
C HIS A 7 -1.46 -33.86 18.96
N ASP A 8 -2.66 -34.30 18.67
CA ASP A 8 -3.08 -34.83 17.37
C ASP A 8 -3.26 -33.66 16.38
N PRO A 9 -2.57 -33.61 15.24
CA PRO A 9 -2.71 -32.54 14.25
C PRO A 9 -3.80 -32.88 13.22
N GLN A 10 -4.98 -33.30 13.64
CA GLN A 10 -6.12 -33.52 12.77
C GLN A 10 -7.39 -32.84 13.32
N THR A 11 -7.47 -31.51 13.18
CA THR A 11 -8.76 -30.83 13.20
C THR A 11 -8.81 -29.83 12.06
N GLY A 12 -9.55 -30.22 11.03
CA GLY A 12 -10.27 -29.41 10.04
C GLY A 12 -9.53 -28.17 9.50
N GLY A 13 -8.78 -28.30 8.42
CA GLY A 13 -8.25 -27.16 7.66
C GLY A 13 -9.37 -26.34 7.01
N GLY A 14 -10.08 -25.54 7.80
CA GLY A 14 -10.94 -24.49 7.27
C GLY A 14 -10.05 -23.44 6.60
N VAL A 15 -10.41 -23.04 5.37
CA VAL A 15 -9.73 -21.94 4.67
C VAL A 15 -9.79 -20.71 5.58
N VAL A 16 -8.62 -20.17 5.94
CA VAL A 16 -8.55 -18.91 6.69
C VAL A 16 -9.07 -17.81 5.78
N THR A 17 -10.08 -17.08 6.24
CA THR A 17 -10.65 -15.96 5.50
C THR A 17 -10.51 -14.69 6.29
N TRP A 18 -10.14 -13.62 5.59
CA TRP A 18 -9.91 -12.31 6.12
C TRP A 18 -11.05 -11.35 5.77
N SER A 19 -11.28 -10.37 6.62
CA SER A 19 -12.03 -9.18 6.27
C SER A 19 -11.07 -8.09 5.80
N VAL A 20 -11.47 -7.30 4.83
CA VAL A 20 -10.73 -6.15 4.32
C VAL A 20 -11.50 -4.88 4.65
N GLY A 21 -10.92 -3.96 5.38
CA GLY A 21 -11.49 -2.67 5.74
C GLY A 21 -10.66 -1.53 5.14
N ILE A 22 -11.32 -0.52 4.56
CA ILE A 22 -10.65 0.66 4.00
C ILE A 22 -10.64 1.77 5.05
N ILE A 23 -9.49 2.42 5.23
CA ILE A 23 -9.32 3.60 6.08
C ILE A 23 -8.78 4.72 5.19
N GLU A 24 -9.59 5.75 4.93
CA GLU A 24 -9.10 6.99 4.33
C GLU A 24 -8.35 7.78 5.39
N ILE A 25 -7.11 8.16 5.09
CA ILE A 25 -6.21 8.78 6.05
C ILE A 25 -5.85 10.23 5.69
N GLY A 26 -5.94 10.58 4.43
CA GLY A 26 -5.65 11.93 3.93
C GLY A 26 -6.01 12.05 2.46
N VAL A 27 -5.76 13.22 1.93
CA VAL A 27 -6.05 13.55 0.51
C VAL A 27 -4.88 14.35 -0.06
N LEU A 28 -4.41 13.99 -1.24
CA LEU A 28 -3.53 14.80 -2.08
C LEU A 28 -4.42 15.74 -2.91
N PRO A 29 -4.47 17.05 -2.59
CA PRO A 29 -5.40 17.94 -3.26
C PRO A 29 -4.91 18.33 -4.65
N GLY A 30 -5.85 18.51 -5.57
CA GLY A 30 -5.60 19.15 -6.85
C GLY A 30 -4.60 18.43 -7.77
N CYS A 31 -4.50 17.11 -7.70
CA CYS A 31 -3.63 16.35 -8.59
C CYS A 31 -4.14 16.41 -10.04
N PRO A 32 -3.30 16.70 -11.05
CA PRO A 32 -3.72 16.66 -12.44
C PRO A 32 -4.19 15.25 -12.84
N LEU A 33 -5.38 15.15 -13.41
CA LEU A 33 -5.90 13.87 -13.90
C LEU A 33 -5.01 13.24 -14.96
N SER A 34 -4.27 14.07 -15.72
CA SER A 34 -3.27 13.64 -16.69
C SER A 34 -2.11 12.84 -16.07
N SER A 35 -1.88 12.94 -14.76
CA SER A 35 -0.91 12.08 -14.05
C SER A 35 -1.39 10.63 -13.93
N TYR A 36 -2.68 10.39 -14.00
CA TYR A 36 -3.30 9.08 -13.84
C TYR A 36 -3.86 8.49 -15.13
N VAL A 37 -4.27 9.36 -16.07
CA VAL A 37 -4.97 8.95 -17.30
C VAL A 37 -4.34 9.62 -18.51
N TRP A 38 -3.79 8.83 -19.44
CA TRP A 38 -3.24 9.33 -20.70
C TRP A 38 -4.25 10.14 -21.49
N GLY A 39 -3.83 11.32 -21.95
CA GLY A 39 -4.67 12.20 -22.76
C GLY A 39 -5.72 12.98 -21.98
N ALA A 40 -5.81 12.84 -20.67
CA ALA A 40 -6.57 13.77 -19.86
C ALA A 40 -5.95 15.16 -19.90
N ARG A 41 -6.78 16.19 -19.73
CA ARG A 41 -6.32 17.59 -19.71
C ARG A 41 -5.67 17.91 -18.37
N ASP A 42 -4.59 18.69 -18.37
CA ASP A 42 -3.85 19.07 -17.16
C ASP A 42 -4.66 20.00 -16.22
N ASP A 43 -5.67 20.71 -16.76
CA ASP A 43 -6.56 21.58 -15.96
C ASP A 43 -7.71 20.81 -15.27
N LEU A 44 -7.86 19.51 -15.55
CA LEU A 44 -8.75 18.65 -14.81
C LEU A 44 -8.02 18.14 -13.57
N LEU A 45 -8.43 18.66 -12.40
CA LEU A 45 -7.83 18.34 -11.13
C LEU A 45 -8.68 17.31 -10.38
N LEU A 46 -8.02 16.45 -9.64
CA LEU A 46 -8.60 15.41 -8.81
C LEU A 46 -8.03 15.49 -7.39
N ASP A 47 -8.90 15.43 -6.40
CA ASP A 47 -8.49 15.21 -5.02
C ASP A 47 -8.31 13.72 -4.80
N VAL A 48 -7.06 13.30 -4.63
CA VAL A 48 -6.64 11.89 -4.61
C VAL A 48 -6.57 11.40 -3.18
N PRO A 49 -7.47 10.51 -2.74
CA PRO A 49 -7.44 9.98 -1.38
C PRO A 49 -6.25 9.03 -1.18
N CYS A 50 -5.68 9.05 0.03
CA CYS A 50 -4.72 8.07 0.49
C CYS A 50 -5.43 7.08 1.43
N TYR A 51 -5.28 5.80 1.17
CA TYR A 51 -5.91 4.73 1.93
C TYR A 51 -4.88 3.83 2.61
N CYS A 52 -5.28 3.27 3.75
CA CYS A 52 -4.72 2.05 4.33
C CYS A 52 -5.79 0.97 4.29
N TRP A 53 -5.39 -0.28 4.16
CA TRP A 53 -6.30 -1.42 4.25
C TRP A 53 -6.01 -2.21 5.52
N LEU A 54 -7.04 -2.38 6.33
CA LEU A 54 -6.99 -3.21 7.54
C LEU A 54 -7.51 -4.60 7.22
N LEU A 55 -6.63 -5.59 7.27
CA LEU A 55 -6.97 -7.00 7.14
C LEU A 55 -7.16 -7.60 8.53
N ARG A 56 -8.25 -8.31 8.73
CA ARG A 56 -8.54 -8.95 10.02
C ARG A 56 -9.09 -10.35 9.86
N ASP A 57 -8.61 -11.23 10.72
CA ASP A 57 -9.29 -12.47 11.10
C ASP A 57 -9.79 -12.39 12.53
N ALA A 58 -10.02 -13.53 13.20
CA ALA A 58 -10.51 -13.57 14.59
C ALA A 58 -9.47 -13.08 15.62
N HIS A 59 -8.17 -13.10 15.28
CA HIS A 59 -7.07 -12.93 16.23
C HIS A 59 -6.01 -11.94 15.77
N THR A 60 -5.91 -11.68 14.47
CA THR A 60 -4.81 -10.97 13.85
C THR A 60 -5.29 -9.71 13.15
N SER A 61 -4.50 -8.65 13.23
CA SER A 61 -4.71 -7.40 12.49
C SER A 61 -3.45 -7.07 11.71
N VAL A 62 -3.60 -6.91 10.39
CA VAL A 62 -2.54 -6.56 9.44
C VAL A 62 -2.94 -5.27 8.74
N LEU A 63 -2.00 -4.36 8.52
CA LEU A 63 -2.21 -3.21 7.66
C LEU A 63 -1.52 -3.43 6.32
N VAL A 64 -2.15 -3.00 5.25
CA VAL A 64 -1.49 -2.77 3.96
C VAL A 64 -1.35 -1.28 3.80
N ASP A 65 -0.11 -0.82 3.73
CA ASP A 65 0.33 0.57 3.77
C ASP A 65 -0.07 1.33 5.05
N THR A 66 0.60 2.42 5.33
CA THR A 66 0.36 3.29 6.49
C THR A 66 0.13 4.75 6.11
N GLY A 67 0.27 5.05 4.81
CA GLY A 67 -0.02 6.33 4.20
C GLY A 67 0.98 7.45 4.49
N PRO A 68 0.70 8.67 4.02
CA PRO A 68 1.53 9.83 4.25
C PRO A 68 1.44 10.30 5.70
N ASP A 69 2.48 11.00 6.15
CA ASP A 69 2.46 11.86 7.33
C ASP A 69 2.35 13.32 6.87
N THR A 70 1.36 14.06 7.34
CA THR A 70 1.11 15.43 6.89
C THR A 70 2.32 16.34 7.11
N ALA A 71 2.98 16.25 8.29
CA ALA A 71 4.14 17.07 8.57
C ALA A 71 5.36 16.68 7.73
N ALA A 72 5.63 15.36 7.59
CA ALA A 72 6.75 14.88 6.78
C ALA A 72 6.56 15.17 5.27
N SER A 73 5.32 15.21 4.79
CA SER A 73 5.00 15.53 3.39
C SER A 73 5.29 16.99 3.05
N GLU A 74 5.05 17.93 3.99
CA GLU A 74 5.41 19.34 3.83
C GLU A 74 6.94 19.51 3.68
N ASP A 75 7.73 18.74 4.41
CA ASP A 75 9.19 18.76 4.34
C ASP A 75 9.76 18.30 2.97
N VAL A 76 8.98 17.57 2.20
CA VAL A 76 9.39 17.07 0.87
C VAL A 76 8.69 17.77 -0.29
N GLY A 77 7.82 18.72 0.01
CA GLY A 77 7.28 19.68 -0.97
C GLY A 77 6.00 19.26 -1.65
N TYR A 78 5.19 18.38 -1.05
CA TYR A 78 3.82 18.14 -1.49
C TYR A 78 2.82 18.30 -0.34
N GLU A 79 1.60 18.69 -0.68
CA GLU A 79 0.54 18.94 0.27
C GLU A 79 -0.28 17.67 0.50
N VAL A 80 -0.58 17.40 1.78
CA VAL A 80 -1.55 16.37 2.18
C VAL A 80 -2.61 17.05 3.04
N ALA A 81 -3.84 17.04 2.60
CA ALA A 81 -4.95 17.59 3.35
C ALA A 81 -5.40 16.64 4.47
N GLY A 82 -5.63 17.20 5.65
CA GLY A 82 -6.05 16.48 6.85
C GLY A 82 -4.89 16.16 7.80
N ASP A 83 -5.22 15.64 8.99
CA ASP A 83 -4.26 15.06 9.92
C ASP A 83 -4.26 13.54 9.73
N THR A 84 -3.29 13.06 8.98
CA THR A 84 -3.21 11.66 8.54
C THR A 84 -3.03 10.70 9.71
N ARG A 85 -2.26 11.07 10.73
CA ARG A 85 -2.08 10.26 11.95
C ARG A 85 -3.37 10.13 12.73
N VAL A 86 -4.08 11.25 12.92
CA VAL A 86 -5.37 11.25 13.61
C VAL A 86 -6.38 10.44 12.84
N SER A 87 -6.48 10.60 11.52
CA SER A 87 -7.39 9.85 10.66
C SER A 87 -7.13 8.34 10.72
N LEU A 88 -5.88 7.92 10.63
CA LEU A 88 -5.48 6.51 10.73
C LEU A 88 -5.86 5.91 12.09
N LEU A 89 -5.51 6.61 13.19
CA LEU A 89 -5.81 6.15 14.54
C LEU A 89 -7.32 6.08 14.81
N GLN A 90 -8.09 7.06 14.32
CA GLN A 90 -9.57 7.06 14.42
C GLN A 90 -10.18 5.94 13.61
N GLY A 91 -9.67 5.69 12.39
CA GLY A 91 -10.12 4.59 11.53
C GLY A 91 -9.90 3.22 12.17
N LEU A 92 -8.75 3.00 12.80
CA LEU A 92 -8.45 1.79 13.57
C LEU A 92 -9.36 1.66 14.80
N ARG A 93 -9.48 2.74 15.59
CA ARG A 93 -10.32 2.79 16.79
C ARG A 93 -11.78 2.47 16.48
N ALA A 94 -12.32 3.03 15.41
CA ALA A 94 -13.70 2.76 14.96
C ALA A 94 -13.93 1.28 14.63
N ARG A 95 -12.86 0.54 14.35
CA ARG A 95 -12.87 -0.91 14.08
C ARG A 95 -12.40 -1.75 15.28
N GLY A 96 -12.24 -1.13 16.45
CA GLY A 96 -11.83 -1.81 17.69
C GLY A 96 -10.38 -2.30 17.70
N VAL A 97 -9.50 -1.68 16.89
CA VAL A 97 -8.09 -2.04 16.80
C VAL A 97 -7.23 -0.96 17.46
N ALA A 98 -6.42 -1.34 18.43
CA ALA A 98 -5.37 -0.48 18.96
C ALA A 98 -4.10 -0.62 18.11
N PRO A 99 -3.29 0.42 17.91
CA PRO A 99 -2.05 0.34 17.14
C PRO A 99 -1.10 -0.77 17.59
N ALA A 100 -1.00 -1.00 18.91
CA ALA A 100 -0.17 -2.06 19.48
C ALA A 100 -0.65 -3.48 19.13
N ASN A 101 -1.87 -3.63 18.64
CA ASN A 101 -2.45 -4.91 18.20
C ASN A 101 -2.29 -5.17 16.70
N VAL A 102 -1.75 -4.23 15.96
CA VAL A 102 -1.30 -4.46 14.58
C VAL A 102 0.00 -5.25 14.65
N THR A 103 -0.01 -6.46 14.12
CA THR A 103 1.12 -7.39 14.20
C THR A 103 1.98 -7.40 12.96
N MET A 104 1.45 -6.89 11.86
CA MET A 104 2.15 -6.84 10.58
C MET A 104 1.69 -5.64 9.76
N ILE A 105 2.62 -5.04 9.04
CA ILE A 105 2.40 -4.06 7.97
C ILE A 105 2.96 -4.66 6.69
N VAL A 106 2.25 -4.52 5.60
CA VAL A 106 2.72 -4.92 4.26
C VAL A 106 2.76 -3.67 3.40
N HIS A 107 3.94 -3.25 2.97
CA HIS A 107 4.03 -2.15 2.01
C HIS A 107 3.89 -2.65 0.59
N THR A 108 2.98 -2.01 -0.17
CA THR A 108 2.85 -2.26 -1.59
C THR A 108 4.12 -1.81 -2.33
N HIS A 109 4.66 -0.67 -1.91
CA HIS A 109 5.92 -0.09 -2.35
C HIS A 109 6.39 0.98 -1.34
N LEU A 110 7.52 1.62 -1.58
CA LEU A 110 8.15 2.52 -0.61
C LEU A 110 8.06 4.00 -0.97
N HIS A 111 7.02 4.45 -1.67
CA HIS A 111 6.73 5.87 -1.77
C HIS A 111 6.19 6.41 -0.43
N GLN A 112 6.50 7.66 -0.17
CA GLN A 112 6.21 8.30 1.13
C GLN A 112 4.72 8.32 1.47
N ASP A 113 3.85 8.43 0.50
CA ASP A 113 2.40 8.42 0.72
C ASP A 113 1.84 7.03 1.10
N HIS A 114 2.71 6.03 1.24
CA HIS A 114 2.38 4.67 1.68
C HIS A 114 3.03 4.25 3.00
N ILE A 115 4.14 4.89 3.45
CA ILE A 115 4.99 4.31 4.50
C ILE A 115 5.24 5.20 5.73
N GLN A 116 4.77 6.44 5.76
CA GLN A 116 5.26 7.43 6.72
C GLN A 116 4.71 7.29 8.15
N ASN A 117 3.74 6.39 8.40
CA ASN A 117 3.14 6.22 9.74
C ASN A 117 3.55 4.93 10.45
N ASP A 118 4.58 4.21 10.00
CA ASP A 118 5.04 2.93 10.60
C ASP A 118 5.41 3.03 12.07
N ALA A 119 5.91 4.19 12.50
CA ALA A 119 6.29 4.45 13.89
C ALA A 119 5.10 4.37 14.87
N LEU A 120 3.86 4.47 14.39
CA LEU A 120 2.66 4.30 15.21
C LEU A 120 2.43 2.85 15.64
N PHE A 121 3.11 1.87 15.00
CA PHE A 121 2.90 0.44 15.16
C PHE A 121 4.14 -0.27 15.70
N PRO A 122 4.45 -0.13 17.01
CA PRO A 122 5.72 -0.58 17.56
C PRO A 122 5.93 -2.11 17.53
N ASN A 123 4.83 -2.88 17.44
CA ASN A 123 4.87 -4.33 17.48
C ASN A 123 4.75 -4.98 16.09
N ALA A 124 4.56 -4.19 15.05
CA ALA A 124 4.35 -4.71 13.71
C ALA A 124 5.67 -5.15 13.06
N GLU A 125 5.69 -6.35 12.49
CA GLU A 125 6.65 -6.74 11.46
C GLU A 125 6.30 -6.01 10.16
N VAL A 126 7.28 -5.51 9.41
CA VAL A 126 7.06 -4.75 8.17
C VAL A 126 7.60 -5.54 6.99
N VAL A 127 6.71 -5.89 6.07
CA VAL A 127 7.03 -6.75 4.90
C VAL A 127 7.26 -5.90 3.66
N VAL A 128 8.43 -6.08 3.02
CA VAL A 128 8.85 -5.34 1.83
C VAL A 128 9.57 -6.28 0.85
N GLN A 129 9.37 -6.08 -0.46
CA GLN A 129 10.17 -6.77 -1.48
C GLN A 129 11.63 -6.28 -1.47
N ARG A 130 12.59 -7.19 -1.59
CA ARG A 130 14.04 -6.85 -1.69
C ARG A 130 14.30 -5.85 -2.81
N ARG A 131 13.73 -6.10 -3.98
CA ARG A 131 13.90 -5.24 -5.15
C ARG A 131 13.40 -3.81 -4.93
N GLU A 132 12.38 -3.63 -4.08
CA GLU A 132 11.85 -2.32 -3.74
C GLU A 132 12.83 -1.54 -2.83
N LEU A 133 13.38 -2.19 -1.81
CA LEU A 133 14.43 -1.59 -0.97
C LEU A 133 15.66 -1.17 -1.79
N GLU A 134 16.10 -2.01 -2.71
CA GLU A 134 17.23 -1.72 -3.58
C GLU A 134 16.94 -0.51 -4.49
N ALA A 135 15.74 -0.45 -5.09
CA ALA A 135 15.32 0.65 -5.93
C ALA A 135 15.20 1.95 -5.12
N ALA A 136 14.62 1.90 -3.95
CA ALA A 136 14.45 3.04 -3.05
C ALA A 136 15.79 3.65 -2.63
N ARG A 137 16.79 2.84 -2.28
CA ARG A 137 18.14 3.32 -1.95
C ARG A 137 18.80 4.07 -3.10
N VAL A 138 18.66 3.54 -4.34
CA VAL A 138 19.21 4.19 -5.54
C VAL A 138 18.51 5.51 -5.81
N ALA A 139 17.19 5.51 -5.75
CA ALA A 139 16.34 6.66 -6.01
C ALA A 139 16.58 7.79 -4.98
N GLU A 140 16.60 7.46 -3.70
CA GLU A 140 16.88 8.43 -2.65
C GLU A 140 18.29 9.02 -2.78
N ALA A 141 19.29 8.21 -3.11
CA ALA A 141 20.64 8.70 -3.35
C ALA A 141 20.68 9.73 -4.49
N ALA A 142 19.88 9.55 -5.54
CA ALA A 142 19.79 10.47 -6.66
C ALA A 142 19.19 11.83 -6.26
N CYS A 143 18.18 11.85 -5.38
CA CYS A 143 17.52 13.09 -4.97
C CYS A 143 18.17 13.82 -3.79
N ARG A 144 19.15 13.21 -3.14
CA ARG A 144 19.76 13.74 -1.89
C ARG A 144 20.38 15.13 -2.04
N GLY A 145 20.80 15.51 -3.25
CA GLY A 145 21.36 16.82 -3.55
C GLY A 145 20.36 17.90 -3.98
N LEU A 146 19.07 17.55 -4.14
CA LEU A 146 18.05 18.49 -4.58
C LEU A 146 17.54 19.37 -3.45
N SER A 147 17.38 20.69 -3.73
CA SER A 147 16.72 21.61 -2.81
C SER A 147 15.20 21.30 -2.71
N LEU A 148 14.54 21.79 -1.64
CA LEU A 148 13.08 21.68 -1.52
C LEU A 148 12.34 22.28 -2.72
N SER A 149 12.80 23.45 -3.21
CA SER A 149 12.20 24.10 -4.38
C SER A 149 12.37 23.28 -5.65
N ASP A 150 13.52 22.59 -5.82
CA ASP A 150 13.72 21.73 -6.99
C ASP A 150 12.83 20.48 -6.90
N ARG A 151 12.70 19.88 -5.71
CA ARG A 151 11.82 18.75 -5.49
C ARG A 151 10.36 19.09 -5.76
N ALA A 152 9.87 20.22 -5.23
CA ALA A 152 8.51 20.71 -5.49
C ALA A 152 8.26 20.96 -6.98
N ALA A 153 9.22 21.57 -7.68
CA ALA A 153 9.12 21.81 -9.12
C ALA A 153 9.12 20.51 -9.96
N ILE A 154 9.85 19.49 -9.49
CA ILE A 154 9.87 18.15 -10.11
C ILE A 154 8.56 17.42 -9.83
N ALA A 155 8.05 17.48 -8.59
CA ALA A 155 6.79 16.85 -8.21
C ALA A 155 5.59 17.41 -8.99
N ALA A 156 5.59 18.71 -9.26
CA ALA A 156 4.56 19.37 -10.08
C ALA A 156 4.66 19.05 -11.59
N GLY A 157 5.72 18.34 -12.00
CA GLY A 157 5.95 17.96 -13.39
C GLY A 157 5.41 16.56 -13.73
N PRO A 158 5.75 16.06 -14.94
CA PRO A 158 5.35 14.71 -15.35
C PRO A 158 5.88 13.63 -14.38
N TYR A 159 5.02 12.68 -14.02
CA TYR A 159 5.34 11.60 -13.07
C TYR A 159 6.64 10.83 -13.42
N ALA A 160 6.87 10.52 -14.69
CA ALA A 160 8.09 9.83 -15.10
C ALA A 160 9.37 10.59 -14.66
N ARG A 161 9.35 11.93 -14.74
CA ARG A 161 10.49 12.76 -14.30
C ARG A 161 10.67 12.74 -12.78
N SER A 162 9.57 12.74 -12.04
CA SER A 162 9.63 12.65 -10.57
C SER A 162 10.12 11.30 -10.10
N GLN A 163 9.77 10.22 -10.79
CA GLN A 163 10.29 8.87 -10.56
C GLN A 163 11.79 8.79 -10.83
N GLU A 164 12.26 9.30 -11.98
CA GLU A 164 13.69 9.33 -12.31
C GLU A 164 14.51 10.13 -11.30
N ALA A 165 13.96 11.22 -10.77
CA ALA A 165 14.58 12.02 -9.73
C ALA A 165 14.53 11.42 -8.33
N GLY A 166 13.75 10.34 -8.12
CA GLY A 166 13.64 9.62 -6.87
C GLY A 166 12.98 10.37 -5.72
N ILE A 167 12.25 11.45 -6.02
CA ILE A 167 11.68 12.33 -4.98
C ILE A 167 10.65 11.66 -4.09
N TRP A 168 10.00 10.59 -4.58
CA TRP A 168 8.99 9.85 -3.85
C TRP A 168 9.55 8.88 -2.81
N TYR A 169 10.89 8.67 -2.80
CA TYR A 169 11.58 7.76 -1.88
C TYR A 169 12.33 8.47 -0.74
N ILE A 170 12.05 9.75 -0.50
CA ILE A 170 12.75 10.51 0.55
C ILE A 170 12.42 9.93 1.93
N GLY A 171 13.45 9.66 2.71
CA GLY A 171 13.33 9.06 4.04
C GLY A 171 13.32 7.52 4.04
N THR A 172 13.32 6.89 2.87
CA THR A 172 13.27 5.42 2.77
C THR A 172 14.57 4.74 3.23
N ALA A 173 15.74 5.37 3.03
CA ALA A 173 17.01 4.82 3.50
C ALA A 173 17.06 4.66 5.03
N GLU A 174 16.26 5.42 5.76
CA GLU A 174 16.15 5.33 7.21
C GLU A 174 15.25 4.17 7.66
N ILE A 175 14.39 3.63 6.79
CA ILE A 175 13.41 2.60 7.16
C ILE A 175 14.09 1.36 7.72
N GLU A 176 15.23 0.94 7.18
CA GLU A 176 15.97 -0.21 7.69
C GLU A 176 16.55 0.05 9.07
N ALA A 177 17.08 1.27 9.31
CA ALA A 177 17.61 1.65 10.61
C ALA A 177 16.50 1.80 11.66
N GLN A 178 15.34 2.32 11.26
CA GLN A 178 14.18 2.50 12.13
C GLN A 178 13.49 1.18 12.49
N LEU A 179 13.37 0.26 11.53
CA LEU A 179 12.66 -1.00 11.70
C LEU A 179 13.54 -2.10 12.30
N GLY A 180 14.85 -2.14 11.95
CA GLY A 180 15.77 -3.14 12.45
C GLY A 180 15.26 -4.57 12.25
N GLU A 181 15.13 -5.34 13.34
CA GLU A 181 14.65 -6.72 13.31
C GLU A 181 13.18 -6.87 12.92
N ARG A 182 12.40 -5.80 12.92
CA ARG A 182 11.00 -5.81 12.48
C ARG A 182 10.85 -5.81 10.97
N LEU A 183 11.91 -5.53 10.22
CA LEU A 183 11.88 -5.54 8.77
C LEU A 183 11.99 -6.97 8.24
N ARG A 184 10.93 -7.45 7.59
CA ARG A 184 10.89 -8.72 6.86
C ARG A 184 11.02 -8.50 5.37
N ILE A 185 12.16 -8.89 4.83
CA ILE A 185 12.43 -8.79 3.39
C ILE A 185 11.98 -10.08 2.71
N VAL A 186 11.16 -9.95 1.67
CA VAL A 186 10.67 -11.06 0.85
C VAL A 186 11.14 -10.95 -0.59
N GLU A 187 11.14 -12.06 -1.32
CA GLU A 187 11.48 -12.11 -2.74
C GLU A 187 10.43 -12.91 -3.51
N GLY A 188 9.88 -12.30 -4.54
CA GLY A 188 8.88 -12.95 -5.38
C GLY A 188 7.51 -13.07 -4.70
N GLU A 189 6.74 -14.08 -5.12
CA GLU A 189 5.42 -14.35 -4.56
C GLU A 189 5.56 -15.21 -3.30
N VAL A 190 5.02 -14.72 -2.19
CA VAL A 190 5.15 -15.37 -0.87
C VAL A 190 3.83 -15.28 -0.11
N GLU A 191 3.32 -16.41 0.35
CA GLU A 191 2.28 -16.43 1.38
C GLU A 191 2.92 -16.02 2.73
N ILE A 192 2.59 -14.83 3.21
CA ILE A 192 3.17 -14.24 4.43
C ILE A 192 2.43 -14.65 5.69
N LEU A 193 1.13 -14.87 5.56
CA LEU A 193 0.23 -15.47 6.55
C LEU A 193 -0.78 -16.37 5.80
N PRO A 194 -1.36 -17.39 6.44
CA PRO A 194 -2.38 -18.19 5.80
C PRO A 194 -3.50 -17.34 5.20
N GLY A 195 -3.66 -17.37 3.87
CA GLY A 195 -4.64 -16.58 3.15
C GLY A 195 -4.24 -15.13 2.82
N ILE A 196 -3.01 -14.71 3.13
CA ILE A 196 -2.45 -13.45 2.67
C ILE A 196 -1.17 -13.73 1.90
N THR A 197 -1.15 -13.41 0.60
CA THR A 197 -0.01 -13.58 -0.28
C THR A 197 0.42 -12.22 -0.84
N VAL A 198 1.70 -11.92 -0.78
CA VAL A 198 2.29 -10.81 -1.51
C VAL A 198 2.77 -11.32 -2.86
N THR A 199 2.50 -10.56 -3.92
CA THR A 199 2.90 -10.93 -5.29
C THR A 199 3.50 -9.74 -6.02
N PRO A 200 4.70 -9.88 -6.62
CA PRO A 200 5.26 -8.80 -7.42
C PRO A 200 4.32 -8.44 -8.57
N SER A 201 3.98 -7.19 -8.67
CA SER A 201 3.16 -6.64 -9.75
C SER A 201 3.97 -5.73 -10.67
N GLY A 202 5.09 -5.17 -10.18
CA GLY A 202 5.93 -4.27 -10.97
C GLY A 202 5.16 -3.05 -11.46
N GLY A 203 5.61 -2.47 -12.57
CA GLY A 203 4.86 -1.44 -13.30
C GLY A 203 5.01 -0.03 -12.74
N HIS A 204 4.62 0.21 -11.52
CA HIS A 204 4.69 1.50 -10.84
C HIS A 204 6.11 1.78 -10.30
N THR A 205 6.61 0.89 -9.46
CA THR A 205 8.01 0.87 -9.01
C THR A 205 8.66 -0.47 -9.35
N ALA A 206 10.00 -0.52 -9.22
CA ALA A 206 10.76 -1.70 -9.64
C ALA A 206 10.44 -2.95 -8.81
N GLY A 207 10.13 -2.79 -7.54
CA GLY A 207 9.79 -3.86 -6.61
C GLY A 207 8.37 -3.80 -6.07
N HIS A 208 7.48 -3.05 -6.74
CA HIS A 208 6.08 -2.98 -6.37
C HIS A 208 5.43 -4.35 -6.25
N GLN A 209 4.65 -4.54 -5.18
CA GLN A 209 3.87 -5.75 -4.94
C GLN A 209 2.40 -5.41 -4.69
N SER A 210 1.53 -6.33 -5.07
CA SER A 210 0.12 -6.31 -4.69
C SER A 210 -0.14 -7.36 -3.62
N VAL A 211 -1.21 -7.20 -2.84
CA VAL A 211 -1.56 -8.11 -1.74
C VAL A 211 -2.83 -8.86 -2.08
N LEU A 212 -2.71 -10.19 -2.16
CA LEU A 212 -3.83 -11.10 -2.37
C LEU A 212 -4.36 -11.55 -1.03
N VAL A 213 -5.66 -11.40 -0.81
CA VAL A 213 -6.32 -11.69 0.46
C VAL A 213 -7.48 -12.66 0.22
N SER A 214 -7.43 -13.83 0.83
CA SER A 214 -8.54 -14.77 0.82
C SER A 214 -9.69 -14.25 1.68
N THR A 215 -10.81 -13.96 1.05
CA THR A 215 -12.05 -13.52 1.71
C THR A 215 -13.15 -14.57 1.57
N LYS A 216 -14.30 -14.35 2.19
CA LYS A 216 -15.47 -15.24 2.04
C LYS A 216 -16.07 -15.17 0.64
N GLU A 217 -15.89 -14.04 -0.04
CA GLU A 217 -16.42 -13.76 -1.38
C GLU A 217 -15.46 -14.18 -2.50
N GLY A 218 -14.22 -14.53 -2.16
CA GLY A 218 -13.17 -14.87 -3.12
C GLY A 218 -11.84 -14.22 -2.76
N THR A 219 -10.96 -14.04 -3.72
CA THR A 219 -9.67 -13.38 -3.51
C THR A 219 -9.76 -11.91 -3.84
N ALA A 220 -9.55 -11.05 -2.85
CA ALA A 220 -9.35 -9.62 -3.05
C ALA A 220 -7.88 -9.35 -3.39
N CYS A 221 -7.64 -8.47 -4.36
CA CYS A 221 -6.32 -8.02 -4.78
C CYS A 221 -6.18 -6.52 -4.47
N ILE A 222 -5.50 -6.18 -3.38
CA ILE A 222 -5.12 -4.80 -3.10
C ILE A 222 -3.98 -4.47 -4.05
N ALA A 223 -4.31 -3.66 -5.05
CA ALA A 223 -3.45 -3.47 -6.20
C ALA A 223 -2.20 -2.62 -5.90
N GLY A 224 -2.28 -1.72 -4.90
CA GLY A 224 -1.33 -0.63 -4.80
C GLY A 224 -1.39 0.26 -6.04
N ASP A 225 -0.33 1.00 -6.32
CA ASP A 225 -0.31 2.02 -7.37
C ASP A 225 -0.17 1.49 -8.79
N ILE A 226 -0.14 0.17 -8.95
CA ILE A 226 -0.30 -0.41 -10.29
C ILE A 226 -1.71 -0.15 -10.85
N VAL A 227 -2.70 0.10 -9.96
CA VAL A 227 -4.04 0.58 -10.28
C VAL A 227 -4.41 1.68 -9.28
N SER A 228 -4.03 2.90 -9.59
CA SER A 228 -4.35 4.05 -8.72
C SER A 228 -5.85 4.39 -8.79
N LEU A 229 -6.41 4.49 -9.98
CA LEU A 229 -7.84 4.70 -10.22
C LEU A 229 -8.46 3.47 -10.88
N SER A 230 -9.73 3.19 -10.66
CA SER A 230 -10.43 2.04 -11.23
C SER A 230 -10.29 1.95 -12.76
N VAL A 231 -10.26 3.08 -13.45
CA VAL A 231 -10.04 3.14 -14.90
C VAL A 231 -8.68 2.56 -15.31
N ASN A 232 -7.69 2.56 -14.42
CA ASN A 232 -6.35 2.02 -14.71
C ASN A 232 -6.33 0.49 -14.79
N ALA A 233 -7.39 -0.17 -14.34
CA ALA A 233 -7.55 -1.61 -14.57
C ALA A 233 -7.68 -1.97 -16.06
N ASP A 234 -8.23 -1.04 -16.86
CA ASP A 234 -8.43 -1.23 -18.31
C ASP A 234 -7.50 -0.37 -19.16
N VAL A 235 -7.14 0.81 -18.66
CA VAL A 235 -6.28 1.78 -19.34
C VAL A 235 -5.05 2.05 -18.49
N ILE A 236 -3.92 1.46 -18.88
CA ILE A 236 -2.62 1.69 -18.20
C ILE A 236 -2.29 3.18 -18.26
N GLY A 237 -2.07 3.79 -17.10
CA GLY A 237 -1.83 5.22 -16.96
C GLY A 237 -0.35 5.61 -16.88
N PRO A 238 -0.06 6.92 -16.84
CA PRO A 238 1.31 7.44 -16.69
C PRO A 238 2.04 7.02 -15.41
N MET A 239 1.27 6.71 -14.35
CA MET A 239 1.82 6.28 -13.04
C MET A 239 2.51 4.90 -13.10
N THR A 240 2.39 4.17 -14.21
CA THR A 240 2.98 2.85 -14.38
C THR A 240 3.93 2.83 -15.57
N PRO A 241 5.18 3.33 -15.39
CA PRO A 241 6.14 3.47 -16.49
C PRO A 241 6.53 2.14 -17.15
N ASP A 242 6.50 1.01 -16.40
CA ASP A 242 6.63 -0.32 -17.01
C ASP A 242 5.25 -0.87 -17.38
N ALA A 243 4.73 -0.39 -18.51
CA ALA A 243 3.44 -0.81 -19.02
C ALA A 243 3.38 -2.31 -19.39
N ALA A 244 4.51 -2.94 -19.68
CA ALA A 244 4.55 -4.38 -19.99
C ALA A 244 4.31 -5.22 -18.72
N ALA A 245 5.00 -4.90 -17.64
CA ALA A 245 4.79 -5.56 -16.35
C ALA A 245 3.35 -5.33 -15.86
N THR A 246 2.85 -4.09 -15.93
CA THR A 246 1.46 -3.76 -15.56
C THR A 246 0.46 -4.60 -16.33
N ARG A 247 0.61 -4.69 -17.65
CA ARG A 247 -0.29 -5.49 -18.51
C ARG A 247 -0.28 -6.96 -18.12
N ALA A 248 0.89 -7.54 -17.95
CA ALA A 248 1.03 -8.95 -17.57
C ALA A 248 0.35 -9.23 -16.22
N PHE A 249 0.51 -8.34 -15.26
CA PHE A 249 -0.16 -8.47 -13.96
C PHE A 249 -1.69 -8.36 -14.08
N LEU A 250 -2.22 -7.37 -14.80
CA LEU A 250 -3.66 -7.20 -14.99
C LEU A 250 -4.29 -8.35 -15.77
N GLU A 251 -3.59 -8.95 -16.73
CA GLU A 251 -4.03 -10.17 -17.41
C GLU A 251 -4.14 -11.34 -16.42
N ARG A 252 -3.17 -11.47 -15.51
CA ARG A 252 -3.23 -12.46 -14.43
C ARG A 252 -4.42 -12.23 -13.50
N VAL A 253 -4.68 -10.98 -13.08
CA VAL A 253 -5.83 -10.62 -12.25
C VAL A 253 -7.14 -11.08 -12.90
N ARG A 254 -7.32 -10.76 -14.19
CA ARG A 254 -8.53 -11.16 -14.95
C ARG A 254 -8.65 -12.68 -15.08
N ALA A 255 -7.56 -13.36 -15.41
CA ALA A 255 -7.55 -14.82 -15.56
C ALA A 255 -7.86 -15.55 -14.26
N SER A 256 -7.49 -14.97 -13.11
CA SER A 256 -7.71 -15.54 -11.78
C SER A 256 -9.03 -15.09 -11.15
N SER A 257 -9.79 -14.21 -11.80
CA SER A 257 -11.03 -13.62 -11.27
C SER A 257 -10.85 -12.98 -9.89
N TRP A 258 -9.69 -12.33 -9.65
CA TRP A 258 -9.46 -11.60 -8.41
C TRP A 258 -10.22 -10.30 -8.43
N GLU A 259 -10.79 -9.94 -7.29
CA GLU A 259 -11.44 -8.65 -7.10
C GLU A 259 -10.39 -7.56 -6.86
N LEU A 260 -10.27 -6.65 -7.83
CA LEU A 260 -9.23 -5.63 -7.85
C LEU A 260 -9.65 -4.40 -7.02
N ILE A 261 -8.78 -4.01 -6.09
CA ILE A 261 -8.97 -2.85 -5.22
C ILE A 261 -7.93 -1.79 -5.58
N PRO A 262 -8.34 -0.62 -6.13
CA PRO A 262 -7.44 0.48 -6.48
C PRO A 262 -6.92 1.21 -5.24
N SER A 263 -5.76 1.86 -5.37
CA SER A 263 -5.08 2.51 -4.23
C SER A 263 -5.59 3.92 -3.91
N HIS A 264 -6.07 4.67 -4.92
CA HIS A 264 -6.35 6.10 -4.79
C HIS A 264 -7.68 6.54 -5.39
N ASP A 265 -8.57 5.61 -5.71
CA ASP A 265 -9.83 5.97 -6.38
C ASP A 265 -10.82 6.61 -5.39
N PRO A 266 -11.30 7.85 -5.63
CA PRO A 266 -12.30 8.49 -4.79
C PRO A 266 -13.60 7.69 -4.67
N ALA A 267 -13.94 6.86 -5.66
CA ALA A 267 -15.11 6.00 -5.62
C ALA A 267 -15.05 4.94 -4.50
N MET A 268 -13.85 4.64 -3.99
CA MET A 268 -13.69 3.71 -2.87
C MET A 268 -14.32 4.21 -1.57
N ARG A 269 -14.57 5.51 -1.42
CA ARG A 269 -15.27 6.09 -0.26
C ARG A 269 -16.69 5.53 -0.10
N ASP A 270 -17.37 5.28 -1.20
CA ASP A 270 -18.75 4.81 -1.24
C ASP A 270 -18.84 3.27 -1.27
N HIS A 271 -17.73 2.58 -1.46
CA HIS A 271 -17.69 1.13 -1.54
C HIS A 271 -17.73 0.51 -0.14
N ARG A 272 -18.91 0.08 0.27
CA ARG A 272 -19.12 -0.75 1.47
C ARG A 272 -18.64 -2.20 1.30
N TRP A 273 -17.90 -2.48 0.25
CA TRP A 273 -17.58 -3.82 -0.23
C TRP A 273 -16.69 -4.64 0.70
N TYR A 274 -15.94 -3.98 1.56
CA TYR A 274 -14.95 -4.65 2.40
C TYR A 274 -15.30 -4.67 3.88
N VAL A 275 -16.53 -4.29 4.20
CA VAL A 275 -17.05 -4.48 5.56
C VAL A 275 -17.73 -5.85 5.60
N VAL A 276 -16.96 -6.87 5.93
CA VAL A 276 -17.56 -8.13 6.39
C VAL A 276 -18.46 -7.77 7.57
N ALA A 277 -19.74 -8.09 7.42
CA ALA A 277 -20.77 -7.83 8.40
C ALA A 277 -20.28 -8.17 9.81
N GLU A 278 -20.21 -7.15 10.67
CA GLU A 278 -20.05 -7.38 12.10
C GLU A 278 -21.13 -8.36 12.52
N ARG A 279 -20.73 -9.48 13.10
CA ARG A 279 -21.67 -10.36 13.79
C ARG A 279 -22.27 -9.53 14.92
N ARG A 280 -23.57 -9.29 14.82
CA ARG A 280 -24.38 -8.86 15.97
C ARG A 280 -24.48 -9.98 16.98
#